data_cf5b599ae3741edd1c675bb23f7c26ff
#
_entry.id   cf5b599ae3741edd1c675bb23f7c26ff
#
_cell.length_a   1.000
_cell.length_b   1.000
_cell.length_c   1.000
_cell.angle_alpha   90.00
_cell.angle_beta   90.00
_cell.angle_gamma   90.00
#
_symmetry.space_group_name_H-M   'P 1'
#
loop_
_entity.id
_entity.type
_entity.pdbx_description
1 polymer ?
#
loop_
_entity_poly.entity_id
_entity_poly.type
_entity_poly.pdbx_seq_one_letter_code
_entity_poly.pdbx_strand_id
1 'polypeptide(L)'
;FEVRSEANPINLAYTNQGLQGHTDNPYRDPVPTLQLLACLENEAEGGESILIDGFKIVQILKEEDPEAFRLLSEYCARFEFTGKNGVFLKSKRPVIELKPDGELACVRFNNRSTAPLTDVPYEKVQEYFCAYRRLMEMVENPEFQVRFRLNPGALLILDNTRVLHARSSFSSNGSRWLQGCYADRDGLLSTLEALEQKIALDPSK
;
A
#
# COMPACT_ATOMS: atom_id res chain seq x y z
N PHE A 1 -0.36 -14.94 -5.06
CA PHE A 1 -1.00 -14.41 -6.28
C PHE A 1 0.04 -14.14 -7.36
N GLU A 2 -0.37 -14.22 -8.62
CA GLU A 2 0.47 -13.93 -9.76
C GLU A 2 0.28 -12.46 -10.20
N VAL A 3 1.36 -11.81 -10.62
CA VAL A 3 1.33 -10.45 -11.20
C VAL A 3 1.98 -10.52 -12.58
N ARG A 4 1.16 -10.72 -13.60
CA ARG A 4 1.54 -10.76 -15.01
C ARG A 4 0.40 -10.25 -15.87
N SER A 5 0.70 -9.84 -17.10
CA SER A 5 -0.34 -9.40 -18.03
C SER A 5 -1.25 -10.55 -18.42
N GLU A 6 -2.56 -10.32 -18.40
CA GLU A 6 -3.60 -11.26 -18.76
C GLU A 6 -4.41 -10.74 -19.96
N ALA A 7 -4.95 -11.64 -20.76
CA ALA A 7 -5.75 -11.27 -21.95
C ALA A 7 -7.07 -10.55 -21.58
N ASN A 8 -7.68 -10.92 -20.44
CA ASN A 8 -8.92 -10.32 -19.94
C ASN A 8 -8.74 -9.96 -18.46
N PRO A 9 -7.98 -8.92 -18.16
CA PRO A 9 -7.64 -8.58 -16.79
C PRO A 9 -8.84 -8.06 -16.02
N ILE A 10 -9.02 -8.55 -14.79
CA ILE A 10 -10.03 -8.05 -13.84
C ILE A 10 -9.47 -6.99 -12.90
N ASN A 11 -8.16 -6.75 -12.94
CA ASN A 11 -7.45 -5.78 -12.10
C ASN A 11 -6.32 -5.14 -12.92
N LEU A 12 -6.06 -3.86 -12.69
CA LEU A 12 -4.95 -3.12 -13.32
C LEU A 12 -3.58 -3.76 -13.06
N ALA A 13 -3.42 -4.48 -11.94
CA ALA A 13 -2.18 -5.21 -11.66
C ALA A 13 -1.83 -6.26 -12.74
N TYR A 14 -2.84 -6.76 -13.45
CA TYR A 14 -2.72 -7.75 -14.53
C TYR A 14 -2.66 -7.12 -15.93
N THR A 15 -2.38 -5.82 -15.99
CA THR A 15 -2.18 -5.06 -17.23
C THR A 15 -0.75 -4.54 -17.30
N ASN A 16 -0.38 -3.97 -18.45
CA ASN A 16 0.88 -3.26 -18.64
C ASN A 16 0.80 -1.76 -18.31
N GLN A 17 -0.36 -1.28 -17.84
CA GLN A 17 -0.54 0.12 -17.44
C GLN A 17 0.20 0.43 -16.13
N GLY A 18 0.56 1.69 -15.95
CA GLY A 18 1.10 2.17 -14.68
C GLY A 18 0.09 2.00 -13.53
N LEU A 19 0.61 1.74 -12.36
CA LEU A 19 -0.16 1.70 -11.12
C LEU A 19 0.24 2.89 -10.26
N GLN A 20 -0.74 3.68 -9.86
CA GLN A 20 -0.58 4.78 -8.92
C GLN A 20 -0.15 4.27 -7.54
N GLY A 21 0.57 5.10 -6.78
CA GLY A 21 0.99 4.77 -5.40
C GLY A 21 -0.20 4.37 -4.53
N HIS A 22 -0.15 3.20 -3.91
CA HIS A 22 -1.23 2.66 -3.10
C HIS A 22 -0.73 1.69 -2.03
N THR A 23 -1.54 1.46 -1.02
CA THR A 23 -1.45 0.32 -0.11
C THR A 23 -2.44 -0.75 -0.54
N ASP A 24 -2.09 -2.00 -0.32
CA ASP A 24 -2.93 -3.12 -0.74
C ASP A 24 -4.04 -3.45 0.24
N ASN A 25 -5.18 -3.87 -0.33
CA ASN A 25 -6.35 -4.42 0.37
C ASN A 25 -6.90 -3.53 1.50
N PRO A 26 -7.10 -2.21 1.30
CA PRO A 26 -7.63 -1.33 2.34
C PRO A 26 -9.06 -1.68 2.77
N TYR A 27 -9.75 -2.50 2.00
CA TYR A 27 -11.08 -3.03 2.28
C TYR A 27 -11.09 -4.21 3.26
N ARG A 28 -9.91 -4.68 3.72
CA ARG A 28 -9.76 -5.70 4.77
C ARG A 28 -9.58 -5.06 6.13
N ASP A 29 -10.03 -5.77 7.17
CA ASP A 29 -9.82 -5.39 8.56
C ASP A 29 -9.55 -6.66 9.40
N PRO A 30 -8.29 -6.84 9.84
CA PRO A 30 -7.13 -6.00 9.58
C PRO A 30 -6.64 -6.06 8.13
N VAL A 31 -5.92 -5.02 7.69
CA VAL A 31 -5.18 -5.08 6.42
C VAL A 31 -4.01 -6.04 6.54
N PRO A 32 -3.54 -6.66 5.44
CA PRO A 32 -2.28 -7.40 5.47
C PRO A 32 -1.14 -6.44 5.81
N THR A 33 -0.28 -6.83 6.75
CA THR A 33 0.79 -5.95 7.25
C THR A 33 2.07 -6.04 6.44
N LEU A 34 2.39 -7.23 5.91
CA LEU A 34 3.54 -7.42 5.02
C LEU A 34 3.08 -7.83 3.63
N GLN A 35 3.73 -7.24 2.63
CA GLN A 35 3.62 -7.68 1.24
C GLN A 35 4.98 -8.13 0.74
N LEU A 36 5.00 -9.27 0.08
CA LEU A 36 6.16 -9.85 -0.57
C LEU A 36 5.92 -9.93 -2.07
N LEU A 37 6.90 -9.51 -2.87
CA LEU A 37 6.85 -9.59 -4.33
C LEU A 37 8.18 -10.16 -4.85
N ALA A 38 8.16 -11.40 -5.30
CA ALA A 38 9.29 -12.07 -5.94
C ALA A 38 9.23 -11.87 -7.46
N CYS A 39 10.33 -11.43 -8.05
CA CYS A 39 10.43 -11.27 -9.49
C CYS A 39 10.95 -12.57 -10.12
N LEU A 40 10.13 -13.19 -10.98
CA LEU A 40 10.49 -14.37 -11.73
C LEU A 40 11.04 -13.99 -13.10
N GLU A 41 10.37 -13.06 -13.79
CA GLU A 41 10.76 -12.58 -15.11
C GLU A 41 10.54 -11.06 -15.17
N ASN A 42 11.46 -10.35 -15.83
CA ASN A 42 11.30 -8.90 -16.07
C ASN A 42 12.15 -8.45 -17.25
N GLU A 43 11.71 -8.82 -18.48
CA GLU A 43 12.37 -8.47 -19.74
C GLU A 43 11.72 -7.24 -20.41
N ALA A 44 10.50 -6.89 -20.03
CA ALA A 44 9.79 -5.74 -20.59
C ALA A 44 10.52 -4.43 -20.30
N GLU A 45 10.45 -3.46 -21.21
CA GLU A 45 10.91 -2.10 -20.99
C GLU A 45 9.93 -1.34 -20.08
N GLY A 46 10.43 -0.56 -19.12
CA GLY A 46 9.63 0.10 -18.09
C GLY A 46 9.30 -0.83 -16.94
N GLY A 47 8.13 -0.65 -16.32
CA GLY A 47 7.67 -1.50 -15.20
C GLY A 47 8.51 -1.32 -13.93
N GLU A 48 9.17 -0.18 -13.76
CA GLU A 48 9.90 0.14 -12.53
C GLU A 48 8.97 0.03 -11.32
N SER A 49 9.48 -0.56 -10.26
CA SER A 49 8.85 -0.49 -8.95
C SER A 49 9.11 0.88 -8.33
N ILE A 50 8.09 1.45 -7.72
CA ILE A 50 8.14 2.77 -7.09
C ILE A 50 7.65 2.59 -5.66
N LEU A 51 8.41 3.09 -4.69
CA LEU A 51 8.06 3.05 -3.27
C LEU A 51 7.98 4.46 -2.71
N ILE A 52 7.00 4.69 -1.84
CA ILE A 52 6.77 5.96 -1.14
C ILE A 52 6.59 5.66 0.35
N ASP A 53 7.35 6.35 1.20
CA ASP A 53 7.13 6.26 2.65
C ASP A 53 5.88 7.07 3.05
N GLY A 54 4.76 6.37 3.23
CA GLY A 54 3.48 6.97 3.59
C GLY A 54 3.54 7.69 4.94
N PHE A 55 4.30 7.19 5.91
CA PHE A 55 4.45 7.86 7.19
C PHE A 55 5.20 9.18 7.06
N LYS A 56 6.25 9.20 6.23
CA LYS A 56 7.00 10.43 5.97
C LYS A 56 6.15 11.51 5.31
N ILE A 57 5.40 11.17 4.26
CA ILE A 57 4.55 12.16 3.59
C ILE A 57 3.40 12.64 4.50
N VAL A 58 2.84 11.77 5.34
CA VAL A 58 1.79 12.14 6.31
C VAL A 58 2.34 13.05 7.41
N GLN A 59 3.59 12.85 7.86
CA GLN A 59 4.25 13.77 8.78
C GLN A 59 4.43 15.17 8.18
N ILE A 60 4.89 15.23 6.91
CA ILE A 60 5.01 16.50 6.19
C ILE A 60 3.62 17.14 6.01
N LEU A 61 2.61 16.37 5.64
CA LEU A 61 1.24 16.87 5.54
C LEU A 61 0.77 17.48 6.88
N LYS A 62 1.06 16.84 7.99
CA LYS A 62 0.72 17.34 9.34
C LYS A 62 1.38 18.68 9.66
N GLU A 63 2.63 18.88 9.19
CA GLU A 63 3.39 20.11 9.39
C GLU A 63 2.92 21.25 8.46
N GLU A 64 2.66 20.93 7.18
CA GLU A 64 2.31 21.92 6.16
C GLU A 64 0.81 22.26 6.12
N ASP A 65 -0.06 21.27 6.39
CA ASP A 65 -1.52 21.39 6.36
C ASP A 65 -2.15 20.56 7.49
N PRO A 66 -2.09 21.05 8.76
CA PRO A 66 -2.66 20.34 9.92
C PRO A 66 -4.15 20.03 9.78
N GLU A 67 -4.91 20.85 9.05
CA GLU A 67 -6.34 20.63 8.86
C GLU A 67 -6.59 19.47 7.90
N ALA A 68 -5.82 19.36 6.82
CA ALA A 68 -5.89 18.20 5.92
C ALA A 68 -5.52 16.91 6.67
N PHE A 69 -4.47 16.93 7.48
CA PHE A 69 -4.12 15.80 8.34
C PHE A 69 -5.26 15.42 9.28
N ARG A 70 -5.86 16.42 9.95
CA ARG A 70 -6.99 16.21 10.89
C ARG A 70 -8.18 15.55 10.17
N LEU A 71 -8.58 16.09 9.03
CA LEU A 71 -9.70 15.56 8.25
C LEU A 71 -9.49 14.10 7.84
N LEU A 72 -8.29 13.76 7.36
CA LEU A 72 -7.96 12.41 6.89
C LEU A 72 -7.73 11.41 8.03
N SER A 73 -7.52 11.88 9.27
CA SER A 73 -7.35 11.03 10.46
C SER A 73 -8.62 10.90 11.31
N GLU A 74 -9.52 11.89 11.31
CA GLU A 74 -10.75 11.87 12.11
C GLU A 74 -11.92 11.24 11.36
N TYR A 75 -12.08 11.53 10.07
CA TYR A 75 -13.19 11.01 9.28
C TYR A 75 -12.82 9.74 8.54
N CYS A 76 -13.74 8.76 8.59
CA CYS A 76 -13.53 7.49 7.91
C CYS A 76 -13.80 7.59 6.41
N ALA A 77 -12.89 7.05 5.61
CA ALA A 77 -13.14 6.61 4.26
C ALA A 77 -13.79 5.22 4.25
N ARG A 78 -14.40 4.87 3.14
CA ARG A 78 -14.90 3.53 2.87
C ARG A 78 -14.12 2.90 1.73
N PHE A 79 -13.82 1.63 1.88
CA PHE A 79 -13.15 0.83 0.86
C PHE A 79 -13.95 -0.43 0.60
N GLU A 80 -14.11 -0.78 -0.67
CA GLU A 80 -14.89 -1.92 -1.10
C GLU A 80 -14.14 -2.74 -2.15
N PHE A 81 -14.37 -4.04 -2.12
CA PHE A 81 -13.92 -4.98 -3.13
C PHE A 81 -15.00 -6.02 -3.40
N THR A 82 -15.32 -6.16 -4.69
CA THR A 82 -16.21 -7.22 -5.18
C THR A 82 -15.37 -8.21 -5.97
N GLY A 83 -15.23 -9.40 -5.41
CA GLY A 83 -14.51 -10.52 -6.02
C GLY A 83 -15.45 -11.49 -6.75
N LYS A 84 -14.84 -12.51 -7.37
CA LYS A 84 -15.59 -13.64 -7.93
C LYS A 84 -16.25 -14.46 -6.81
N ASN A 85 -17.26 -15.26 -7.18
CA ASN A 85 -17.93 -16.21 -6.28
C ASN A 85 -18.59 -15.57 -5.03
N GLY A 86 -19.11 -14.36 -5.16
CA GLY A 86 -19.85 -13.70 -4.09
C GLY A 86 -18.99 -13.13 -2.96
N VAL A 87 -17.70 -12.90 -3.21
CA VAL A 87 -16.83 -12.24 -2.23
C VAL A 87 -17.10 -10.74 -2.24
N PHE A 88 -17.54 -10.21 -1.09
CA PHE A 88 -17.70 -8.77 -0.82
C PHE A 88 -16.91 -8.42 0.43
N LEU A 89 -15.89 -7.59 0.28
CA LEU A 89 -15.10 -7.08 1.39
C LEU A 89 -15.29 -5.59 1.52
N LYS A 90 -15.50 -5.11 2.73
CA LYS A 90 -15.72 -3.70 3.02
C LYS A 90 -15.00 -3.33 4.30
N SER A 91 -14.42 -2.16 4.32
CA SER A 91 -13.91 -1.54 5.55
C SER A 91 -14.36 -0.10 5.64
N LYS A 92 -14.37 0.41 6.87
CA LYS A 92 -14.62 1.78 7.22
C LYS A 92 -13.53 2.21 8.20
N ARG A 93 -12.54 2.93 7.71
CA ARG A 93 -11.36 3.36 8.46
C ARG A 93 -10.89 4.72 7.94
N PRO A 94 -10.22 5.54 8.77
CA PRO A 94 -9.59 6.75 8.26
C PRO A 94 -8.49 6.42 7.26
N VAL A 95 -8.16 7.37 6.39
CA VAL A 95 -7.00 7.26 5.48
C VAL A 95 -5.71 7.26 6.28
N ILE A 96 -5.61 8.09 7.31
CA ILE A 96 -4.50 8.15 8.26
C ILE A 96 -4.98 7.58 9.59
N GLU A 97 -4.55 6.38 9.91
CA GLU A 97 -4.94 5.71 11.17
C GLU A 97 -3.88 5.98 12.24
N LEU A 98 -4.36 6.43 13.41
CA LEU A 98 -3.51 6.72 14.57
C LEU A 98 -3.73 5.67 15.65
N LYS A 99 -2.67 5.38 16.42
CA LYS A 99 -2.74 4.64 17.67
C LYS A 99 -3.35 5.53 18.78
N PRO A 100 -3.77 4.94 19.92
CA PRO A 100 -4.29 5.72 21.05
C PRO A 100 -3.34 6.77 21.62
N ASP A 101 -2.02 6.61 21.43
CA ASP A 101 -0.98 7.56 21.82
C ASP A 101 -0.73 8.68 20.78
N GLY A 102 -1.44 8.63 19.64
CA GLY A 102 -1.31 9.59 18.54
C GLY A 102 -0.21 9.27 17.53
N GLU A 103 0.52 8.16 17.69
CA GLU A 103 1.46 7.69 16.69
C GLU A 103 0.75 7.15 15.44
N LEU A 104 1.43 7.21 14.29
CA LEU A 104 0.93 6.62 13.05
C LEU A 104 0.84 5.08 13.17
N ALA A 105 -0.31 4.54 12.85
CA ALA A 105 -0.58 3.11 12.82
C ALA A 105 -0.61 2.57 11.40
N CYS A 106 -1.30 3.27 10.49
CA CYS A 106 -1.51 2.81 9.11
C CYS A 106 -1.85 3.98 8.19
N VAL A 107 -1.43 3.90 6.95
CA VAL A 107 -1.91 4.73 5.85
C VAL A 107 -2.68 3.83 4.88
N ARG A 108 -3.98 4.13 4.68
CA ARG A 108 -4.87 3.41 3.75
C ARG A 108 -5.13 4.29 2.54
N PHE A 109 -4.40 4.07 1.48
CA PHE A 109 -4.55 4.87 0.27
C PHE A 109 -4.65 3.96 -0.96
N ASN A 110 -5.81 3.94 -1.60
CA ASN A 110 -6.02 3.14 -2.81
C ASN A 110 -7.26 3.63 -3.56
N ASN A 111 -7.06 4.42 -4.61
CA ASN A 111 -8.15 5.03 -5.40
C ASN A 111 -9.06 4.00 -6.10
N ARG A 112 -8.57 2.80 -6.36
CA ARG A 112 -9.34 1.73 -7.05
C ARG A 112 -10.36 1.03 -6.15
N SER A 113 -10.18 1.14 -4.84
CA SER A 113 -11.03 0.48 -3.84
C SER A 113 -11.88 1.48 -3.05
N THR A 114 -11.72 2.78 -3.29
CA THR A 114 -12.49 3.82 -2.60
C THR A 114 -13.97 3.69 -2.96
N ALA A 115 -14.81 3.64 -1.95
CA ALA A 115 -16.27 3.65 -2.04
C ALA A 115 -16.84 5.04 -1.74
N PRO A 116 -18.14 5.27 -1.95
CA PRO A 116 -18.77 6.56 -1.68
C PRO A 116 -18.52 7.08 -0.27
N LEU A 117 -18.18 8.35 -0.15
CA LEU A 117 -17.89 9.04 1.09
C LEU A 117 -19.19 9.40 1.82
N THR A 118 -19.61 8.58 2.75
CA THR A 118 -20.89 8.72 3.47
C THR A 118 -20.75 9.02 4.97
N ASP A 119 -19.51 9.05 5.48
CA ASP A 119 -19.22 9.23 6.91
C ASP A 119 -18.57 10.57 7.22
N VAL A 120 -18.45 11.44 6.22
CA VAL A 120 -18.01 12.83 6.39
C VAL A 120 -19.25 13.72 6.38
N PRO A 121 -19.43 14.64 7.33
CA PRO A 121 -20.50 15.61 7.32
C PRO A 121 -20.53 16.38 6.00
N TYR A 122 -21.73 16.65 5.48
CA TYR A 122 -21.90 17.26 4.16
C TYR A 122 -21.10 18.57 4.00
N GLU A 123 -21.09 19.40 5.03
CA GLU A 123 -20.35 20.67 5.08
C GLU A 123 -18.82 20.50 5.05
N LYS A 124 -18.31 19.29 5.35
CA LYS A 124 -16.88 18.97 5.35
C LYS A 124 -16.42 18.19 4.13
N VAL A 125 -17.33 17.74 3.28
CA VAL A 125 -17.02 16.89 2.12
C VAL A 125 -16.04 17.57 1.17
N GLN A 126 -16.22 18.86 0.87
CA GLN A 126 -15.32 19.58 -0.03
C GLN A 126 -13.91 19.70 0.55
N GLU A 127 -13.79 20.05 1.82
CA GLU A 127 -12.52 20.16 2.53
C GLU A 127 -11.80 18.81 2.59
N TYR A 128 -12.56 17.73 2.86
CA TYR A 128 -12.02 16.36 2.87
C TYR A 128 -11.44 15.95 1.50
N PHE A 129 -12.15 16.25 0.41
CA PHE A 129 -11.63 15.97 -0.94
C PHE A 129 -10.40 16.82 -1.29
N CYS A 130 -10.32 18.06 -0.81
CA CYS A 130 -9.11 18.87 -0.95
C CYS A 130 -7.93 18.25 -0.20
N ALA A 131 -8.15 17.81 1.05
CA ALA A 131 -7.15 17.10 1.85
C ALA A 131 -6.68 15.80 1.18
N TYR A 132 -7.62 15.00 0.68
CA TYR A 132 -7.31 13.76 -0.02
C TYR A 132 -6.50 14.01 -1.31
N ARG A 133 -6.87 15.04 -2.08
CA ARG A 133 -6.12 15.44 -3.27
C ARG A 133 -4.72 15.92 -2.91
N ARG A 134 -4.55 16.69 -1.82
CA ARG A 134 -3.21 17.11 -1.36
C ARG A 134 -2.33 15.91 -1.04
N LEU A 135 -2.85 14.92 -0.32
CA LEU A 135 -2.12 13.69 -0.05
C LEU A 135 -1.77 12.94 -1.36
N MET A 136 -2.69 12.88 -2.31
CA MET A 136 -2.45 12.25 -3.62
C MET A 136 -1.33 12.96 -4.39
N GLU A 137 -1.31 14.29 -4.41
CA GLU A 137 -0.25 15.09 -5.04
C GLU A 137 1.12 14.79 -4.41
N MET A 138 1.18 14.60 -3.10
CA MET A 138 2.41 14.20 -2.39
C MET A 138 2.84 12.77 -2.77
N VAL A 139 1.90 11.82 -2.86
CA VAL A 139 2.19 10.44 -3.30
C VAL A 139 2.76 10.42 -4.73
N GLU A 140 2.28 11.29 -5.59
CA GLU A 140 2.72 11.37 -7.00
C GLU A 140 3.99 12.21 -7.19
N ASN A 141 4.41 12.99 -6.20
CA ASN A 141 5.62 13.81 -6.30
C ASN A 141 6.88 12.92 -6.37
N PRO A 142 7.67 13.01 -7.45
CA PRO A 142 8.90 12.22 -7.62
C PRO A 142 9.92 12.39 -6.49
N GLU A 143 9.93 13.50 -5.77
CA GLU A 143 10.84 13.76 -4.65
C GLU A 143 10.63 12.80 -3.46
N PHE A 144 9.41 12.23 -3.33
CA PHE A 144 9.08 11.25 -2.30
C PHE A 144 9.17 9.81 -2.79
N GLN A 145 9.61 9.59 -4.03
CA GLN A 145 9.59 8.29 -4.68
C GLN A 145 11.00 7.69 -4.78
N VAL A 146 11.13 6.44 -4.35
CA VAL A 146 12.28 5.60 -4.68
C VAL A 146 11.89 4.71 -5.86
N ARG A 147 12.63 4.80 -6.96
CA ARG A 147 12.37 4.07 -8.20
C ARG A 147 13.50 3.10 -8.49
N PHE A 148 13.15 1.88 -8.82
CA PHE A 148 14.12 0.84 -9.17
C PHE A 148 13.51 -0.25 -10.04
N ARG A 149 14.34 -0.95 -10.76
CA ARG A 149 13.95 -2.17 -11.48
C ARG A 149 14.09 -3.37 -10.55
N LEU A 150 13.02 -4.13 -10.38
CA LEU A 150 13.07 -5.41 -9.67
C LEU A 150 13.56 -6.47 -10.65
N ASN A 151 14.78 -6.97 -10.45
CA ASN A 151 15.41 -7.93 -11.33
C ASN A 151 14.93 -9.37 -11.04
N PRO A 152 14.96 -10.29 -12.04
CA PRO A 152 14.71 -11.70 -11.80
C PRO A 152 15.56 -12.27 -10.65
N GLY A 153 14.92 -13.02 -9.75
CA GLY A 153 15.54 -13.56 -8.53
C GLY A 153 15.51 -12.60 -7.33
N ALA A 154 15.15 -11.34 -7.52
CA ALA A 154 15.00 -10.39 -6.41
C ALA A 154 13.64 -10.55 -5.70
N LEU A 155 13.63 -10.33 -4.40
CA LEU A 155 12.45 -10.29 -3.55
C LEU A 155 12.32 -8.91 -2.90
N LEU A 156 11.18 -8.25 -3.12
CA LEU A 156 10.78 -7.05 -2.40
C LEU A 156 9.88 -7.44 -1.22
N ILE A 157 10.22 -6.97 -0.02
CA ILE A 157 9.38 -7.08 1.18
C ILE A 157 9.10 -5.67 1.68
N LEU A 158 7.84 -5.36 1.91
CA LEU A 158 7.44 -4.04 2.40
C LEU A 158 6.37 -4.14 3.50
N ASP A 159 6.38 -3.15 4.41
CA ASP A 159 5.31 -2.92 5.36
C ASP A 159 4.15 -2.20 4.66
N ASN A 160 3.09 -2.94 4.34
CA ASN A 160 1.91 -2.44 3.64
C ASN A 160 1.06 -1.47 4.50
N THR A 161 1.33 -1.35 5.80
CA THR A 161 0.67 -0.34 6.63
C THR A 161 1.35 1.03 6.53
N ARG A 162 2.58 1.08 6.02
CA ARG A 162 3.41 2.27 5.94
C ARG A 162 3.79 2.66 4.52
N VAL A 163 4.23 1.68 3.71
CA VAL A 163 4.83 1.92 2.39
C VAL A 163 3.78 1.80 1.30
N LEU A 164 3.56 2.90 0.56
CA LEU A 164 2.82 2.82 -0.69
C LEU A 164 3.75 2.32 -1.79
N HIS A 165 3.19 1.51 -2.67
CA HIS A 165 3.93 1.00 -3.81
C HIS A 165 3.18 1.30 -5.12
N ALA A 166 3.96 1.51 -6.17
CA ALA A 166 3.49 1.85 -7.49
C ALA A 166 4.33 1.13 -8.55
N ARG A 167 3.90 1.25 -9.78
CA ARG A 167 4.63 0.69 -10.92
C ARG A 167 4.47 1.62 -12.12
N SER A 168 5.58 1.93 -12.80
CA SER A 168 5.48 2.59 -14.11
C SER A 168 4.83 1.65 -15.14
N SER A 169 4.28 2.21 -16.21
CA SER A 169 3.84 1.41 -17.35
C SER A 169 5.03 0.66 -17.96
N PHE A 170 4.74 -0.44 -18.65
CA PHE A 170 5.77 -1.21 -19.36
C PHE A 170 5.30 -1.62 -20.75
N SER A 171 6.26 -1.92 -21.61
CA SER A 171 5.97 -2.34 -22.98
C SER A 171 5.24 -3.68 -23.00
N SER A 172 4.45 -3.92 -24.05
CA SER A 172 3.85 -5.24 -24.30
C SER A 172 4.86 -6.26 -24.83
N ASN A 173 6.08 -5.82 -25.16
CA ASN A 173 7.17 -6.66 -25.62
C ASN A 173 8.01 -7.11 -24.41
N GLY A 174 8.31 -8.40 -24.36
CA GLY A 174 9.03 -9.02 -23.24
C GLY A 174 8.10 -9.50 -22.12
N SER A 175 8.60 -10.47 -21.36
CA SER A 175 7.87 -11.05 -20.24
C SER A 175 8.05 -10.21 -18.97
N ARG A 176 7.00 -10.15 -18.16
CA ARG A 176 7.05 -9.62 -16.78
C ARG A 176 6.16 -10.46 -15.89
N TRP A 177 6.78 -11.18 -14.98
CA TRP A 177 6.10 -12.08 -14.07
C TRP A 177 6.66 -11.97 -12.65
N LEU A 178 5.81 -11.56 -11.73
CA LEU A 178 6.08 -11.54 -10.30
C LEU A 178 5.09 -12.45 -9.58
N GLN A 179 5.55 -13.06 -8.50
CA GLN A 179 4.69 -13.74 -7.53
C GLN A 179 4.62 -12.92 -6.26
N GLY A 180 3.43 -12.80 -5.68
CA GLY A 180 3.22 -12.08 -4.44
C GLY A 180 2.48 -12.90 -3.41
N CYS A 181 2.75 -12.57 -2.15
CA CYS A 181 1.95 -13.03 -1.01
C CYS A 181 1.86 -11.94 0.06
N TYR A 182 0.96 -12.15 1.00
CA TYR A 182 0.85 -11.33 2.20
C TYR A 182 1.20 -12.17 3.42
N ALA A 183 1.77 -11.53 4.43
CA ALA A 183 2.06 -12.14 5.72
C ALA A 183 1.77 -11.13 6.85
N ASP A 184 1.69 -11.64 8.06
CA ASP A 184 1.49 -10.83 9.24
C ASP A 184 2.83 -10.46 9.88
N ARG A 185 2.99 -9.18 10.23
CA ARG A 185 4.21 -8.64 10.84
C ARG A 185 4.48 -9.23 12.22
N ASP A 186 3.44 -9.49 13.00
CA ASP A 186 3.55 -10.08 14.32
C ASP A 186 4.13 -11.49 14.27
N GLY A 187 3.78 -12.30 13.26
CA GLY A 187 4.40 -13.61 13.03
C GLY A 187 5.90 -13.51 12.74
N LEU A 188 6.32 -12.51 11.96
CA LEU A 188 7.73 -12.23 11.69
C LEU A 188 8.48 -11.82 12.97
N LEU A 189 7.92 -10.87 13.73
CA LEU A 189 8.52 -10.37 14.98
C LEU A 189 8.59 -11.46 16.06
N SER A 190 7.55 -12.30 16.19
CA SER A 190 7.55 -13.44 17.09
C SER A 190 8.63 -14.45 16.75
N THR A 191 8.85 -14.71 15.46
CA THR A 191 9.92 -15.62 15.01
C THR A 191 11.30 -15.03 15.31
N LEU A 192 11.50 -13.73 15.07
CA LEU A 192 12.75 -13.05 15.40
C LEU A 192 13.05 -13.15 16.89
N GLU A 193 12.11 -12.80 17.75
CA GLU A 193 12.24 -12.86 19.22
C GLU A 193 12.60 -14.28 19.69
N ALA A 194 11.92 -15.30 19.17
CA ALA A 194 12.20 -16.69 19.52
C ALA A 194 13.61 -17.13 19.10
N LEU A 195 14.11 -16.65 17.97
CA LEU A 195 15.48 -16.92 17.52
C LEU A 195 16.53 -16.19 18.37
N GLU A 196 16.29 -14.93 18.71
CA GLU A 196 17.18 -14.13 19.57
C GLU A 196 17.30 -14.75 20.96
N GLN A 197 16.19 -15.17 21.57
CA GLN A 197 16.21 -15.89 22.85
C GLN A 197 17.00 -17.20 22.76
N LYS A 198 16.83 -17.95 21.68
CA LYS A 198 17.55 -19.21 21.46
C LYS A 198 19.07 -19.00 21.32
N ILE A 199 19.48 -17.93 20.64
CA ILE A 199 20.90 -17.55 20.49
C ILE A 199 21.46 -17.09 21.85
N ALA A 200 20.70 -16.31 22.62
CA ALA A 200 21.12 -15.83 23.93
C ALA A 200 21.34 -16.98 24.95
N LEU A 201 20.58 -18.09 24.81
CA LEU A 201 20.70 -19.27 25.67
C LEU A 201 21.82 -20.25 25.25
N ASP A 202 22.33 -20.13 24.01
CA ASP A 202 23.44 -20.96 23.49
C ASP A 202 24.54 -20.05 22.91
N PRO A 203 25.37 -19.43 23.79
CA PRO A 203 26.48 -18.55 23.36
C PRO A 203 27.62 -19.27 22.66
N SER A 204 27.54 -20.59 22.46
CA SER A 204 28.56 -21.39 21.76
C SER A 204 28.37 -21.45 20.23
N LYS A 205 27.38 -20.77 19.70
CA LYS A 205 27.09 -20.57 18.28
C LYS A 205 27.07 -19.09 17.94
#